data_c24dd07660c6c0f31ab3a0d9e5918742
#
_entry.id   c24dd07660c6c0f31ab3a0d9e5918742
#
_cell.length_a   1.000
_cell.length_b   1.000
_cell.length_c   1.000
_cell.angle_alpha   90.00
_cell.angle_beta   90.00
_cell.angle_gamma   90.00
#
_symmetry.space_group_name_H-M   'P 1'
#
loop_
_entity.id
_entity.type
_entity.pdbx_description
1 polymer ?
#
loop_
_entity_poly.entity_id
_entity_poly.type
_entity_poly.pdbx_seq_one_letter_code
_entity_poly.pdbx_strand_id
1 'polypeptide(L)'
;MAKKNGPENTDLIVALDYPRGEQAMNLVDSLGDLPIIYKVGFELFMSGGADLVRELVHRKKRVFLDLKFHDIPNTVARAARQAALLHVDMFTVHLAGGSAMVRAVAQELADIPALKPKILGVSVLTSFDDVRWAEVTKSLCGHAAAVGDSVAGLIAHAPAWGADGIVCSAWELESIREQFPNLYTVVPGIRLDGSDAQDQARVMTPSQAHEAGASAVVMGRPITGANEPRLVVERVLKELAVTELSA
;
A
#
# COMPACT_ATOMS: atom_id res chain seq x y z
N MET A 1 25.23 -6.71 -17.26
CA MET A 1 23.94 -6.74 -16.53
C MET A 1 23.85 -5.45 -15.72
N ALA A 2 22.88 -4.59 -16.04
CA ALA A 2 22.68 -3.35 -15.28
C ALA A 2 22.20 -3.72 -13.85
N LYS A 3 22.80 -3.11 -12.81
CA LYS A 3 22.31 -3.23 -11.43
C LYS A 3 20.84 -2.79 -11.43
N LYS A 4 19.93 -3.69 -11.03
CA LYS A 4 18.51 -3.34 -10.81
C LYS A 4 18.45 -2.26 -9.72
N ASN A 5 17.94 -1.09 -10.06
CA ASN A 5 17.73 0.04 -9.12
C ASN A 5 16.46 -0.21 -8.25
N GLY A 6 16.41 -1.32 -7.53
CA GLY A 6 15.37 -1.64 -6.58
C GLY A 6 15.86 -1.47 -5.13
N PRO A 7 14.94 -1.44 -4.14
CA PRO A 7 15.31 -1.45 -2.73
C PRO A 7 16.06 -2.76 -2.40
N GLU A 8 17.04 -2.66 -1.50
CA GLU A 8 17.79 -3.85 -1.01
C GLU A 8 16.87 -4.87 -0.31
N ASN A 9 15.82 -4.40 0.34
CA ASN A 9 14.82 -5.22 1.02
C ASN A 9 13.40 -4.78 0.64
N THR A 10 12.49 -5.73 0.49
CA THR A 10 11.06 -5.49 0.30
C THR A 10 10.30 -5.76 1.59
N ASP A 11 9.58 -4.76 2.09
CA ASP A 11 8.73 -4.90 3.28
C ASP A 11 7.54 -5.84 3.01
N LEU A 12 7.18 -6.68 3.99
CA LEU A 12 5.91 -7.41 3.98
C LEU A 12 4.85 -6.63 4.74
N ILE A 13 3.72 -6.36 4.10
CA ILE A 13 2.53 -5.77 4.71
C ILE A 13 1.45 -6.83 4.82
N VAL A 14 1.00 -7.13 6.03
CA VAL A 14 -0.11 -8.05 6.32
C VAL A 14 -1.40 -7.26 6.43
N ALA A 15 -2.37 -7.54 5.55
CA ALA A 15 -3.66 -6.89 5.59
C ALA A 15 -4.56 -7.53 6.66
N LEU A 16 -4.95 -6.73 7.66
CA LEU A 16 -5.86 -7.13 8.74
C LEU A 16 -7.33 -6.93 8.29
N ASP A 17 -7.74 -7.68 7.27
CA ASP A 17 -9.09 -7.57 6.72
C ASP A 17 -10.04 -8.48 7.53
N TYR A 18 -10.38 -8.03 8.75
CA TYR A 18 -11.27 -8.71 9.70
C TYR A 18 -12.42 -7.79 10.12
N PRO A 19 -13.63 -8.34 10.32
CA PRO A 19 -14.78 -7.55 10.76
C PRO A 19 -14.71 -7.13 12.24
N ARG A 20 -13.84 -7.73 13.05
CA ARG A 20 -13.69 -7.43 14.47
C ARG A 20 -12.23 -7.28 14.89
N GLY A 21 -11.96 -6.26 15.72
CA GLY A 21 -10.63 -5.98 16.23
C GLY A 21 -9.99 -7.15 16.99
N GLU A 22 -10.78 -7.91 17.76
CA GLU A 22 -10.29 -9.10 18.48
C GLU A 22 -9.65 -10.13 17.53
N GLN A 23 -10.28 -10.41 16.39
CA GLN A 23 -9.75 -11.36 15.41
C GLN A 23 -8.43 -10.86 14.80
N ALA A 24 -8.35 -9.56 14.50
CA ALA A 24 -7.14 -8.94 14.02
C ALA A 24 -6.00 -9.03 15.06
N MET A 25 -6.30 -8.76 16.33
CA MET A 25 -5.31 -8.83 17.41
C MET A 25 -4.84 -10.26 17.69
N ASN A 26 -5.70 -11.26 17.57
CA ASN A 26 -5.32 -12.68 17.68
C ASN A 26 -4.30 -13.06 16.59
N LEU A 27 -4.47 -12.57 15.34
CA LEU A 27 -3.46 -12.77 14.31
C LEU A 27 -2.15 -12.05 14.67
N VAL A 28 -2.21 -10.80 15.11
CA VAL A 28 -1.03 -10.01 15.54
C VAL A 28 -0.25 -10.75 16.62
N ASP A 29 -0.94 -11.31 17.62
CA ASP A 29 -0.34 -12.08 18.70
C ASP A 29 0.32 -13.37 18.18
N SER A 30 -0.31 -14.07 17.24
CA SER A 30 0.24 -15.30 16.64
C SER A 30 1.50 -15.04 15.80
N LEU A 31 1.60 -13.86 15.18
CA LEU A 31 2.76 -13.47 14.38
C LEU A 31 3.94 -12.95 15.23
N GLY A 32 3.66 -12.50 16.45
CA GLY A 32 4.70 -12.05 17.39
C GLY A 32 5.54 -10.89 16.85
N ASP A 33 6.87 -10.99 16.97
CA ASP A 33 7.81 -9.91 16.64
C ASP A 33 8.44 -10.04 15.25
N LEU A 34 7.73 -10.68 14.31
CA LEU A 34 8.18 -10.71 12.92
C LEU A 34 8.28 -9.29 12.33
N PRO A 35 9.28 -8.99 11.47
CA PRO A 35 9.52 -7.66 10.92
C PRO A 35 8.54 -7.33 9.78
N ILE A 36 7.29 -7.13 10.11
CA ILE A 36 6.18 -6.88 9.19
C ILE A 36 5.44 -5.60 9.52
N ILE A 37 4.65 -5.11 8.55
CA ILE A 37 3.76 -3.96 8.70
C ILE A 37 2.33 -4.47 8.70
N TYR A 38 1.47 -3.93 9.54
CA TYR A 38 0.06 -4.28 9.60
C TYR A 38 -0.80 -3.22 8.91
N LYS A 39 -1.54 -3.62 7.87
CA LYS A 39 -2.48 -2.73 7.17
C LYS A 39 -3.85 -2.77 7.85
N VAL A 40 -4.30 -1.61 8.30
CA VAL A 40 -5.65 -1.37 8.80
C VAL A 40 -6.46 -0.70 7.70
N GLY A 41 -7.41 -1.43 7.10
CA GLY A 41 -8.31 -0.94 6.07
C GLY A 41 -9.67 -0.47 6.62
N PHE A 42 -10.60 -0.13 5.72
CA PHE A 42 -11.90 0.45 6.09
C PHE A 42 -12.69 -0.39 7.09
N GLU A 43 -12.89 -1.69 6.80
CA GLU A 43 -13.73 -2.56 7.62
C GLU A 43 -13.23 -2.61 9.06
N LEU A 44 -11.96 -2.91 9.24
CA LEU A 44 -11.36 -3.01 10.56
C LEU A 44 -11.30 -1.66 11.28
N PHE A 45 -11.03 -0.56 10.55
CA PHE A 45 -11.05 0.78 11.15
C PHE A 45 -12.46 1.20 11.58
N MET A 46 -13.50 0.87 10.81
CA MET A 46 -14.88 1.16 11.20
C MET A 46 -15.33 0.37 12.43
N SER A 47 -14.78 -0.81 12.67
CA SER A 47 -15.11 -1.62 13.84
C SER A 47 -14.26 -1.31 15.08
N GLY A 48 -12.96 -1.03 14.91
CA GLY A 48 -11.99 -0.84 16.01
C GLY A 48 -11.52 0.60 16.19
N GLY A 49 -11.75 1.46 15.21
CA GLY A 49 -11.40 2.88 15.26
C GLY A 49 -9.94 3.19 15.50
N ALA A 50 -9.70 4.40 15.97
CA ALA A 50 -8.36 4.86 16.32
C ALA A 50 -7.74 4.09 17.51
N ASP A 51 -8.56 3.50 18.38
CA ASP A 51 -8.07 2.77 19.55
C ASP A 51 -7.36 1.48 19.16
N LEU A 52 -7.84 0.78 18.13
CA LEU A 52 -7.15 -0.37 17.57
C LEU A 52 -5.76 0.03 17.00
N VAL A 53 -5.70 1.16 16.29
CA VAL A 53 -4.44 1.67 15.74
C VAL A 53 -3.47 2.01 16.88
N ARG A 54 -3.93 2.70 17.94
CA ARG A 54 -3.12 3.01 19.14
C ARG A 54 -2.60 1.75 19.81
N GLU A 55 -3.41 0.70 19.91
CA GLU A 55 -3.00 -0.57 20.51
C GLU A 55 -1.89 -1.24 19.68
N LEU A 56 -1.99 -1.28 18.36
CA LEU A 56 -0.93 -1.79 17.49
C LEU A 56 0.39 -1.01 17.69
N VAL A 57 0.31 0.32 17.67
CA VAL A 57 1.48 1.20 17.87
C VAL A 57 2.07 1.05 19.27
N HIS A 58 1.23 0.96 20.31
CA HIS A 58 1.68 0.71 21.69
C HIS A 58 2.46 -0.61 21.81
N ARG A 59 2.04 -1.63 21.06
CA ARG A 59 2.75 -2.92 20.93
C ARG A 59 3.97 -2.85 19.99
N LYS A 60 4.40 -1.63 19.59
CA LYS A 60 5.55 -1.39 18.70
C LYS A 60 5.40 -2.06 17.33
N LYS A 61 4.16 -2.24 16.86
CA LYS A 61 3.91 -2.74 15.52
C LYS A 61 3.89 -1.57 14.53
N ARG A 62 4.48 -1.79 13.36
CA ARG A 62 4.43 -0.85 12.25
C ARG A 62 3.04 -0.88 11.64
N VAL A 63 2.44 0.29 11.35
CA VAL A 63 1.06 0.40 10.89
C VAL A 63 0.96 1.15 9.57
N PHE A 64 0.25 0.55 8.62
CA PHE A 64 -0.20 1.17 7.39
C PHE A 64 -1.70 1.44 7.48
N LEU A 65 -2.10 2.71 7.55
CA LEU A 65 -3.50 3.13 7.60
C LEU A 65 -4.04 3.33 6.17
N ASP A 66 -4.80 2.36 5.67
CA ASP A 66 -5.27 2.33 4.28
C ASP A 66 -6.74 2.78 4.17
N LEU A 67 -6.99 4.08 4.40
CA LEU A 67 -8.32 4.70 4.36
C LEU A 67 -8.55 5.56 3.10
N LYS A 68 -7.60 5.58 2.17
CA LYS A 68 -7.72 6.24 0.86
C LYS A 68 -8.39 7.62 0.93
N PHE A 69 -7.82 8.50 1.75
CA PHE A 69 -8.37 9.84 1.98
C PHE A 69 -8.62 10.60 0.67
N HIS A 70 -9.84 11.06 0.50
CA HIS A 70 -10.27 11.80 -0.68
C HIS A 70 -11.41 12.75 -0.32
N ASP A 71 -11.11 14.02 -0.16
CA ASP A 71 -12.04 15.09 0.19
C ASP A 71 -11.41 16.44 -0.22
N ILE A 72 -12.04 17.58 0.13
CA ILE A 72 -11.43 18.89 -0.06
C ILE A 72 -10.09 19.00 0.68
N PRO A 73 -9.13 19.80 0.16
CA PRO A 73 -7.73 19.83 0.65
C PRO A 73 -7.58 19.97 2.17
N ASN A 74 -8.31 20.91 2.77
CA ASN A 74 -8.21 21.17 4.22
C ASN A 74 -8.71 19.98 5.07
N THR A 75 -9.75 19.28 4.65
CA THR A 75 -10.28 18.10 5.35
C THR A 75 -9.26 16.96 5.33
N VAL A 76 -8.67 16.68 4.16
CA VAL A 76 -7.68 15.62 4.01
C VAL A 76 -6.38 15.94 4.77
N ALA A 77 -5.93 17.19 4.73
CA ALA A 77 -4.76 17.63 5.49
C ALA A 77 -4.94 17.40 7.00
N ARG A 78 -6.09 17.78 7.56
CA ARG A 78 -6.40 17.54 8.98
C ARG A 78 -6.54 16.05 9.32
N ALA A 79 -7.11 15.23 8.43
CA ALA A 79 -7.17 13.79 8.61
C ALA A 79 -5.76 13.16 8.61
N ALA A 80 -4.89 13.61 7.71
CA ALA A 80 -3.49 13.19 7.66
C ALA A 80 -2.72 13.56 8.95
N ARG A 81 -2.99 14.74 9.52
CA ARG A 81 -2.44 15.12 10.84
C ARG A 81 -2.89 14.16 11.92
N GLN A 82 -4.17 13.74 11.94
CA GLN A 82 -4.64 12.76 12.91
C GLN A 82 -3.98 11.40 12.72
N ALA A 83 -3.77 10.95 11.48
CA ALA A 83 -3.02 9.73 11.20
C ALA A 83 -1.57 9.82 11.72
N ALA A 84 -0.90 10.96 11.54
CA ALA A 84 0.44 11.20 12.10
C ALA A 84 0.45 11.16 13.63
N LEU A 85 -0.53 11.76 14.30
CA LEU A 85 -0.69 11.73 15.76
C LEU A 85 -1.01 10.33 16.31
N LEU A 86 -1.51 9.42 15.47
CA LEU A 86 -1.63 8.00 15.79
C LEU A 86 -0.31 7.24 15.63
N HIS A 87 0.78 7.89 15.17
CA HIS A 87 2.09 7.29 14.92
C HIS A 87 2.08 6.14 13.91
N VAL A 88 1.22 6.24 12.88
CA VAL A 88 1.27 5.27 11.78
C VAL A 88 2.51 5.49 10.91
N ASP A 89 3.05 4.43 10.31
CA ASP A 89 4.23 4.51 9.44
C ASP A 89 3.89 5.08 8.06
N MET A 90 2.68 4.83 7.58
CA MET A 90 2.20 5.28 6.28
C MET A 90 0.67 5.29 6.21
N PHE A 91 0.12 6.08 5.29
CA PHE A 91 -1.31 6.13 5.00
C PHE A 91 -1.55 6.46 3.51
N THR A 92 -2.78 6.23 3.03
CA THR A 92 -3.15 6.44 1.64
C THR A 92 -3.96 7.72 1.42
N VAL A 93 -3.68 8.39 0.28
CA VAL A 93 -4.49 9.50 -0.28
C VAL A 93 -4.78 9.23 -1.75
N HIS A 94 -5.96 9.60 -2.24
CA HIS A 94 -6.28 9.48 -3.66
C HIS A 94 -5.60 10.59 -4.47
N LEU A 95 -4.85 10.23 -5.52
CA LEU A 95 -4.23 11.21 -6.45
C LEU A 95 -5.29 11.92 -7.29
N ALA A 96 -6.45 11.32 -7.50
CA ALA A 96 -7.58 11.97 -8.19
C ALA A 96 -8.10 13.23 -7.47
N GLY A 97 -7.77 13.46 -6.20
CA GLY A 97 -8.02 14.72 -5.50
C GLY A 97 -7.16 15.89 -5.99
N GLY A 98 -6.19 15.63 -6.87
CA GLY A 98 -5.34 16.62 -7.53
C GLY A 98 -4.25 17.22 -6.65
N SER A 99 -3.47 18.12 -7.27
CA SER A 99 -2.29 18.72 -6.66
C SER A 99 -2.59 19.53 -5.38
N ALA A 100 -3.72 20.24 -5.35
CA ALA A 100 -4.09 21.07 -4.20
C ALA A 100 -4.31 20.20 -2.94
N MET A 101 -4.97 19.05 -3.07
CA MET A 101 -5.23 18.14 -1.95
C MET A 101 -3.95 17.47 -1.46
N VAL A 102 -3.14 16.90 -2.35
CA VAL A 102 -1.92 16.19 -1.94
C VAL A 102 -0.89 17.15 -1.35
N ARG A 103 -0.72 18.35 -1.93
CA ARG A 103 0.18 19.37 -1.39
C ARG A 103 -0.27 19.89 -0.02
N ALA A 104 -1.58 20.06 0.20
CA ALA A 104 -2.09 20.45 1.52
C ALA A 104 -1.73 19.41 2.59
N VAL A 105 -1.82 18.11 2.26
CA VAL A 105 -1.36 17.02 3.15
C VAL A 105 0.13 17.11 3.43
N ALA A 106 0.95 17.28 2.40
CA ALA A 106 2.41 17.36 2.56
C ALA A 106 2.82 18.59 3.40
N GLN A 107 2.17 19.73 3.20
CA GLN A 107 2.39 20.94 3.99
C GLN A 107 2.01 20.76 5.45
N GLU A 108 0.83 20.21 5.74
CA GLU A 108 0.36 19.95 7.10
C GLU A 108 1.33 19.03 7.87
N LEU A 109 1.90 18.03 7.22
CA LEU A 109 2.86 17.12 7.84
C LEU A 109 4.28 17.70 7.95
N ALA A 110 4.63 18.72 7.18
CA ALA A 110 5.91 19.40 7.29
C ALA A 110 6.09 20.09 8.67
N ASP A 111 4.99 20.51 9.29
CA ASP A 111 4.98 21.15 10.61
C ASP A 111 5.22 20.16 11.77
N ILE A 112 5.17 18.84 11.50
CA ILE A 112 5.36 17.78 12.49
C ILE A 112 6.39 16.73 12.02
N PRO A 113 7.60 17.12 11.67
CA PRO A 113 8.56 16.23 10.98
C PRO A 113 8.92 14.97 11.78
N ALA A 114 8.89 15.04 13.12
CA ALA A 114 9.16 13.91 14.01
C ALA A 114 8.07 12.80 13.94
N LEU A 115 6.89 13.12 13.41
CA LEU A 115 5.75 12.20 13.31
C LEU A 115 5.36 11.93 11.86
N LYS A 116 6.18 12.34 10.88
CA LYS A 116 5.81 12.30 9.46
C LYS A 116 5.69 10.86 8.94
N PRO A 117 4.46 10.32 8.76
CA PRO A 117 4.24 9.05 8.06
C PRO A 117 4.48 9.23 6.56
N LYS A 118 4.74 8.12 5.84
CA LYS A 118 4.78 8.16 4.36
C LYS A 118 3.39 8.43 3.78
N ILE A 119 3.32 9.38 2.86
CA ILE A 119 2.12 9.68 2.05
C ILE A 119 2.14 8.75 0.83
N LEU A 120 1.20 7.80 0.76
CA LEU A 120 1.07 6.87 -0.36
C LEU A 120 -0.08 7.30 -1.27
N GLY A 121 0.24 7.68 -2.50
CA GLY A 121 -0.74 8.02 -3.53
C GLY A 121 -1.45 6.78 -4.07
N VAL A 122 -2.78 6.84 -4.16
CA VAL A 122 -3.60 5.84 -4.86
C VAL A 122 -4.02 6.43 -6.19
N SER A 123 -3.70 5.75 -7.29
CA SER A 123 -4.08 6.15 -8.65
C SER A 123 -5.50 5.65 -8.99
N VAL A 124 -5.61 4.72 -9.93
CA VAL A 124 -6.85 4.01 -10.23
C VAL A 124 -6.89 2.71 -9.42
N LEU A 125 -8.04 2.41 -8.82
CA LEU A 125 -8.18 1.18 -8.03
C LEU A 125 -7.98 -0.07 -8.91
N THR A 126 -7.28 -1.06 -8.38
CA THR A 126 -6.94 -2.31 -9.10
C THR A 126 -8.17 -3.18 -9.47
N SER A 127 -9.35 -2.83 -8.96
CA SER A 127 -10.63 -3.46 -9.32
C SER A 127 -11.21 -2.95 -10.64
N PHE A 128 -10.68 -1.83 -11.19
CA PHE A 128 -11.10 -1.35 -12.51
C PHE A 128 -10.37 -2.10 -13.63
N ASP A 129 -11.16 -2.49 -14.62
CA ASP A 129 -10.73 -2.81 -15.98
C ASP A 129 -10.98 -1.60 -16.92
N ASP A 130 -10.52 -1.68 -18.16
CA ASP A 130 -10.68 -0.57 -19.12
C ASP A 130 -12.16 -0.25 -19.40
N VAL A 131 -13.05 -1.25 -19.36
CA VAL A 131 -14.48 -1.04 -19.64
C VAL A 131 -15.14 -0.22 -18.53
N ARG A 132 -14.96 -0.65 -17.29
CA ARG A 132 -15.52 0.06 -16.12
C ARG A 132 -14.88 1.43 -15.92
N TRP A 133 -13.59 1.55 -16.20
CA TRP A 133 -12.91 2.84 -16.11
C TRP A 133 -13.36 3.81 -17.20
N ALA A 134 -13.60 3.30 -18.43
CA ALA A 134 -14.15 4.10 -19.53
C ALA A 134 -15.54 4.68 -19.21
N GLU A 135 -16.39 3.95 -18.46
CA GLU A 135 -17.68 4.49 -17.98
C GLU A 135 -17.48 5.70 -17.07
N VAL A 136 -16.55 5.60 -16.12
CA VAL A 136 -16.25 6.69 -15.18
C VAL A 136 -15.69 7.90 -15.92
N THR A 137 -14.69 7.70 -16.79
CA THR A 137 -14.04 8.81 -17.51
C THR A 137 -14.95 9.46 -18.53
N LYS A 138 -15.80 8.70 -19.22
CA LYS A 138 -16.85 9.28 -20.08
C LYS A 138 -17.81 10.16 -19.31
N SER A 139 -18.20 9.76 -18.10
CA SER A 139 -19.11 10.53 -17.25
C SER A 139 -18.47 11.82 -16.74
N LEU A 140 -17.15 11.79 -16.45
CA LEU A 140 -16.43 12.93 -15.92
C LEU A 140 -15.94 13.91 -17.00
N CYS A 141 -15.42 13.40 -18.11
CA CYS A 141 -14.67 14.18 -19.11
C CYS A 141 -15.27 14.13 -20.51
N GLY A 142 -16.34 13.37 -20.73
CA GLY A 142 -16.98 13.23 -22.05
C GLY A 142 -16.25 12.25 -23.01
N HIS A 143 -15.12 11.67 -22.62
CA HIS A 143 -14.36 10.70 -23.43
C HIS A 143 -13.85 9.55 -22.55
N ALA A 144 -13.66 8.38 -23.17
CA ALA A 144 -13.09 7.21 -22.52
C ALA A 144 -11.56 7.34 -22.40
N ALA A 145 -11.02 6.93 -21.24
CA ALA A 145 -9.57 6.77 -21.06
C ALA A 145 -9.26 5.33 -20.65
N ALA A 146 -8.11 4.83 -21.05
CA ALA A 146 -7.59 3.54 -20.57
C ALA A 146 -7.11 3.66 -19.12
N VAL A 147 -7.18 2.56 -18.37
CA VAL A 147 -6.67 2.50 -16.99
C VAL A 147 -5.19 2.86 -16.98
N GLY A 148 -4.38 2.25 -17.87
CA GLY A 148 -2.93 2.45 -17.92
C GLY A 148 -2.53 3.91 -18.13
N ASP A 149 -3.19 4.62 -19.06
CA ASP A 149 -2.91 6.03 -19.35
C ASP A 149 -3.26 6.92 -18.13
N SER A 150 -4.39 6.66 -17.48
CA SER A 150 -4.83 7.39 -16.29
C SER A 150 -3.91 7.14 -15.11
N VAL A 151 -3.46 5.90 -14.90
CA VAL A 151 -2.48 5.53 -13.88
C VAL A 151 -1.15 6.24 -14.12
N ALA A 152 -0.60 6.14 -15.34
CA ALA A 152 0.66 6.77 -15.71
C ALA A 152 0.61 8.30 -15.50
N GLY A 153 -0.48 8.94 -15.94
CA GLY A 153 -0.68 10.36 -15.75
C GLY A 153 -0.73 10.81 -14.29
N LEU A 154 -1.43 10.07 -13.43
CA LEU A 154 -1.50 10.39 -11.99
C LEU A 154 -0.14 10.15 -11.28
N ILE A 155 0.53 9.03 -11.59
CA ILE A 155 1.81 8.68 -10.98
C ILE A 155 2.91 9.69 -11.36
N ALA A 156 2.93 10.16 -12.61
CA ALA A 156 3.90 11.16 -13.07
C ALA A 156 3.91 12.44 -12.22
N HIS A 157 2.79 12.78 -11.61
CA HIS A 157 2.66 13.96 -10.77
C HIS A 157 2.87 13.70 -9.27
N ALA A 158 2.76 12.45 -8.80
CA ALA A 158 2.72 12.12 -7.39
C ALA A 158 3.91 12.68 -6.58
N PRO A 159 5.19 12.54 -6.99
CA PRO A 159 6.32 13.09 -6.25
C PRO A 159 6.30 14.63 -6.20
N ALA A 160 5.92 15.29 -7.31
CA ALA A 160 5.85 16.74 -7.38
C ALA A 160 4.73 17.34 -6.52
N TRP A 161 3.71 16.55 -6.19
CA TRP A 161 2.64 16.93 -5.27
C TRP A 161 2.97 16.64 -3.81
N GLY A 162 4.03 15.87 -3.54
CA GLY A 162 4.52 15.57 -2.20
C GLY A 162 4.15 14.18 -1.69
N ALA A 163 3.76 13.25 -2.56
CA ALA A 163 3.63 11.85 -2.20
C ALA A 163 5.02 11.20 -2.05
N ASP A 164 5.26 10.46 -0.97
CA ASP A 164 6.50 9.73 -0.71
C ASP A 164 6.51 8.39 -1.46
N GLY A 165 5.35 7.90 -1.85
CA GLY A 165 5.17 6.63 -2.55
C GLY A 165 3.80 6.49 -3.18
N ILE A 166 3.55 5.32 -3.77
CA ILE A 166 2.31 4.98 -4.44
C ILE A 166 1.89 3.54 -4.18
N VAL A 167 0.59 3.29 -4.24
CA VAL A 167 0.04 1.95 -4.37
C VAL A 167 -0.16 1.68 -5.86
N CYS A 168 0.48 0.66 -6.39
CA CYS A 168 0.50 0.34 -7.81
C CYS A 168 0.33 -1.16 -8.05
N SER A 169 -0.08 -1.55 -9.25
CA SER A 169 -0.10 -2.95 -9.64
C SER A 169 1.32 -3.43 -9.99
N ALA A 170 1.50 -4.76 -9.98
CA ALA A 170 2.74 -5.38 -10.39
C ALA A 170 3.20 -5.00 -11.82
N TRP A 171 2.25 -4.77 -12.71
CA TRP A 171 2.50 -4.42 -14.11
C TRP A 171 3.07 -3.02 -14.33
N GLU A 172 2.90 -2.14 -13.36
CA GLU A 172 3.33 -0.75 -13.42
C GLU A 172 4.75 -0.56 -12.86
N LEU A 173 5.26 -1.55 -12.09
CA LEU A 173 6.52 -1.44 -11.35
C LEU A 173 7.71 -1.09 -12.24
N GLU A 174 7.89 -1.76 -13.37
CA GLU A 174 9.04 -1.55 -14.26
C GLU A 174 9.08 -0.10 -14.74
N SER A 175 7.97 0.39 -15.30
CA SER A 175 7.86 1.78 -15.77
C SER A 175 8.05 2.80 -14.64
N ILE A 176 7.54 2.50 -13.43
CA ILE A 176 7.71 3.38 -12.25
C ILE A 176 9.16 3.42 -11.83
N ARG A 177 9.86 2.29 -11.79
CA ARG A 177 11.28 2.23 -11.43
C ARG A 177 12.18 2.96 -12.41
N GLU A 178 11.86 2.89 -13.70
CA GLU A 178 12.59 3.64 -14.73
C GLU A 178 12.44 5.16 -14.55
N GLN A 179 11.24 5.64 -14.28
CA GLN A 179 10.95 7.07 -14.18
C GLN A 179 11.22 7.65 -12.78
N PHE A 180 10.96 6.88 -11.72
CA PHE A 180 11.02 7.30 -10.32
C PHE A 180 11.71 6.24 -9.45
N PRO A 181 13.03 6.04 -9.59
CA PRO A 181 13.76 4.95 -8.92
C PRO A 181 13.66 4.98 -7.39
N ASN A 182 13.48 6.15 -6.81
CA ASN A 182 13.42 6.35 -5.35
C ASN A 182 11.97 6.39 -4.79
N LEU A 183 10.95 6.29 -5.63
CA LEU A 183 9.55 6.33 -5.18
C LEU A 183 9.20 5.04 -4.42
N TYR A 184 8.64 5.16 -3.21
CA TYR A 184 8.22 3.99 -2.43
C TYR A 184 7.00 3.34 -3.08
N THR A 185 7.10 2.06 -3.45
CA THR A 185 6.03 1.34 -4.16
C THR A 185 5.43 0.26 -3.27
N VAL A 186 4.11 0.26 -3.15
CA VAL A 186 3.33 -0.74 -2.41
C VAL A 186 2.51 -1.55 -3.40
N VAL A 187 2.74 -2.86 -3.47
CA VAL A 187 2.12 -3.75 -4.47
C VAL A 187 1.14 -4.71 -3.79
N PRO A 188 -0.18 -4.53 -3.97
CA PRO A 188 -1.19 -5.49 -3.55
C PRO A 188 -1.32 -6.65 -4.54
N GLY A 189 -2.13 -7.66 -4.16
CA GLY A 189 -2.44 -8.77 -5.05
C GLY A 189 -1.36 -9.85 -5.12
N ILE A 190 -0.49 -9.92 -4.13
CA ILE A 190 0.56 -10.92 -4.05
C ILE A 190 -0.01 -12.27 -3.60
N ARG A 191 0.45 -13.35 -4.24
CA ARG A 191 0.05 -14.74 -3.96
C ARG A 191 1.27 -15.65 -3.87
N LEU A 192 1.16 -16.69 -3.07
CA LEU A 192 2.15 -17.76 -3.05
C LEU A 192 2.03 -18.60 -4.32
N ASP A 193 3.15 -19.15 -4.76
CA ASP A 193 3.18 -20.05 -5.89
C ASP A 193 2.25 -21.26 -5.68
N GLY A 194 1.44 -21.60 -6.71
CA GLY A 194 0.45 -22.68 -6.65
C GLY A 194 -0.86 -22.35 -5.92
N SER A 195 -1.10 -21.10 -5.47
CA SER A 195 -2.38 -20.70 -4.87
C SER A 195 -3.37 -20.15 -5.92
N ASP A 196 -4.69 -20.30 -5.66
CA ASP A 196 -5.75 -19.78 -6.53
C ASP A 196 -5.70 -18.26 -6.65
N ALA A 197 -5.87 -17.75 -7.87
CA ALA A 197 -5.88 -16.32 -8.17
C ALA A 197 -7.06 -15.56 -7.54
N GLN A 198 -8.16 -16.26 -7.22
CA GLN A 198 -9.40 -15.71 -6.68
C GLN A 198 -9.92 -14.49 -7.49
N ASP A 199 -10.24 -13.38 -6.80
CA ASP A 199 -10.78 -12.13 -7.38
C ASP A 199 -9.71 -11.14 -7.89
N GLN A 200 -8.43 -11.54 -7.94
CA GLN A 200 -7.34 -10.70 -8.46
C GLN A 200 -6.95 -11.16 -9.87
N ALA A 201 -7.22 -10.31 -10.86
CA ALA A 201 -6.89 -10.57 -12.26
C ALA A 201 -5.38 -10.50 -12.56
N ARG A 202 -4.57 -9.96 -11.64
CA ARG A 202 -3.15 -9.66 -11.82
C ARG A 202 -2.40 -10.09 -10.57
N VAL A 203 -1.87 -11.31 -10.57
CA VAL A 203 -1.12 -11.89 -9.44
C VAL A 203 0.37 -11.98 -9.73
N MET A 204 1.18 -11.80 -8.70
CA MET A 204 2.63 -11.94 -8.72
C MET A 204 3.06 -12.65 -7.43
N THR A 205 4.15 -13.41 -7.49
CA THR A 205 4.73 -14.01 -6.27
C THR A 205 5.54 -12.98 -5.49
N PRO A 206 5.83 -13.22 -4.19
CA PRO A 206 6.71 -12.34 -3.42
C PRO A 206 8.07 -12.14 -4.09
N SER A 207 8.72 -13.21 -4.55
CA SER A 207 10.01 -13.16 -5.23
C SER A 207 9.95 -12.32 -6.51
N GLN A 208 8.91 -12.52 -7.35
CA GLN A 208 8.74 -11.74 -8.57
C GLN A 208 8.54 -10.25 -8.28
N ALA A 209 7.77 -9.90 -7.23
CA ALA A 209 7.55 -8.51 -6.84
C ALA A 209 8.85 -7.87 -6.33
N HIS A 210 9.64 -8.61 -5.54
CA HIS A 210 10.96 -8.18 -5.09
C HIS A 210 11.91 -7.96 -6.27
N GLU A 211 12.00 -8.91 -7.18
CA GLU A 211 12.83 -8.82 -8.39
C GLU A 211 12.43 -7.65 -9.30
N ALA A 212 11.13 -7.35 -9.38
CA ALA A 212 10.62 -6.18 -10.09
C ALA A 212 10.87 -4.86 -9.35
N GLY A 213 11.42 -4.89 -8.13
CA GLY A 213 11.80 -3.72 -7.34
C GLY A 213 10.67 -3.15 -6.49
N ALA A 214 9.68 -3.92 -6.07
CA ALA A 214 8.69 -3.46 -5.10
C ALA A 214 9.35 -3.04 -3.78
N SER A 215 8.95 -1.89 -3.22
CA SER A 215 9.39 -1.48 -1.88
C SER A 215 8.65 -2.23 -0.78
N ALA A 216 7.39 -2.56 -1.02
CA ALA A 216 6.57 -3.37 -0.12
C ALA A 216 5.53 -4.17 -0.91
N VAL A 217 5.16 -5.32 -0.37
CA VAL A 217 4.09 -6.18 -0.89
C VAL A 217 2.97 -6.33 0.13
N VAL A 218 1.71 -6.34 -0.32
CA VAL A 218 0.54 -6.51 0.56
C VAL A 218 -0.06 -7.89 0.38
N MET A 219 -0.15 -8.64 1.48
CA MET A 219 -0.80 -9.94 1.53
C MET A 219 -1.91 -9.96 2.59
N GLY A 220 -3.09 -10.41 2.21
CA GLY A 220 -4.24 -10.60 3.09
C GLY A 220 -4.57 -12.09 3.23
N ARG A 221 -5.62 -12.56 2.55
CA ARG A 221 -6.16 -13.92 2.63
C ARG A 221 -5.14 -15.08 2.58
N PRO A 222 -4.04 -15.02 1.81
CA PRO A 222 -3.02 -16.07 1.87
C PRO A 222 -2.41 -16.26 3.26
N ILE A 223 -2.41 -15.21 4.10
CA ILE A 223 -1.93 -15.24 5.48
C ILE A 223 -3.11 -15.40 6.45
N THR A 224 -4.13 -14.54 6.34
CA THR A 224 -5.24 -14.48 7.29
C THR A 224 -6.14 -15.73 7.27
N GLY A 225 -6.17 -16.45 6.14
CA GLY A 225 -6.92 -17.70 5.97
C GLY A 225 -6.08 -18.98 6.14
N ALA A 226 -4.79 -18.85 6.45
CA ALA A 226 -3.93 -20.02 6.63
C ALA A 226 -4.15 -20.69 8.00
N ASN A 227 -4.01 -22.01 8.06
CA ASN A 227 -4.02 -22.73 9.35
C ASN A 227 -2.84 -22.33 10.24
N GLU A 228 -1.70 -22.05 9.66
CA GLU A 228 -0.44 -21.67 10.32
C GLU A 228 0.06 -20.33 9.74
N PRO A 229 -0.57 -19.16 10.07
CA PRO A 229 -0.23 -17.86 9.47
C PRO A 229 1.23 -17.48 9.66
N ARG A 230 1.83 -17.81 10.82
CA ARG A 230 3.22 -17.52 11.12
C ARG A 230 4.18 -18.20 10.16
N LEU A 231 3.97 -19.49 9.86
CA LEU A 231 4.82 -20.23 8.91
C LEU A 231 4.73 -19.65 7.49
N VAL A 232 3.52 -19.18 7.10
CA VAL A 232 3.34 -18.51 5.80
C VAL A 232 4.13 -17.21 5.76
N VAL A 233 4.06 -16.38 6.80
CA VAL A 233 4.80 -15.11 6.88
C VAL A 233 6.31 -15.37 6.87
N GLU A 234 6.81 -16.33 7.64
CA GLU A 234 8.24 -16.68 7.66
C GLU A 234 8.74 -17.17 6.29
N ARG A 235 7.92 -17.93 5.56
CA ARG A 235 8.22 -18.32 4.18
C ARG A 235 8.30 -17.11 3.25
N VAL A 236 7.30 -16.22 3.30
CA VAL A 236 7.27 -15.01 2.48
C VAL A 236 8.47 -14.10 2.76
N LEU A 237 8.81 -13.89 4.03
CA LEU A 237 9.99 -13.11 4.41
C LEU A 237 11.28 -13.69 3.83
N LYS A 238 11.41 -15.02 3.78
CA LYS A 238 12.56 -15.67 3.12
C LYS A 238 12.55 -15.43 1.61
N GLU A 239 11.38 -15.51 0.94
CA GLU A 239 11.26 -15.24 -0.49
C GLU A 239 11.59 -13.78 -0.84
N LEU A 240 11.29 -12.82 0.06
CA LEU A 240 11.61 -11.40 -0.09
C LEU A 240 13.08 -11.06 0.20
N ALA A 241 13.80 -11.92 0.92
CA ALA A 241 15.21 -11.73 1.28
C ALA A 241 16.19 -12.44 0.31
N VAL A 242 15.74 -13.23 -0.65
CA VAL A 242 16.54 -14.20 -1.44
C VAL A 242 17.29 -13.57 -2.62
N THR A 243 17.88 -12.41 -2.52
CA THR A 243 18.76 -11.92 -3.61
C THR A 243 20.26 -12.18 -3.38
N GLU A 244 20.69 -12.84 -2.30
CA GLU A 244 22.12 -13.03 -2.02
C GLU A 244 22.66 -14.48 -2.16
N LEU A 245 21.87 -15.46 -2.64
CA LEU A 245 22.31 -16.86 -2.71
C LEU A 245 22.27 -17.48 -4.11
N SER A 246 22.55 -16.69 -5.14
CA SER A 246 22.77 -17.22 -6.52
C SER A 246 23.99 -16.59 -7.14
N ALA A 247 25.15 -16.95 -6.66
CA ALA A 247 26.44 -16.74 -7.34
C ALA A 247 27.28 -18.02 -7.19
#